data_ac2d551e819bdc7cc4d9a9aa46039f2e
#
_entry.id   ac2d551e819bdc7cc4d9a9aa46039f2e
#
_cell.length_a   1.000
_cell.length_b   1.000
_cell.length_c   1.000
_cell.angle_alpha   90.00
_cell.angle_beta   90.00
_cell.angle_gamma   90.00
#
_symmetry.space_group_name_H-M   'P 1'
#
loop_
_entity.id
_entity.type
_entity.pdbx_description
1 polymer ?
#
loop_
_entity_poly.entity_id
_entity_poly.type
_entity_poly.pdbx_seq_one_letter_code
_entity_poly.pdbx_strand_id
1 'polypeptide(L)'
;MGWSEHQAYTIASAVQHLRGQRSAQWLSDRTHELGYRVTRNVITDLENGRRRHVTTAELLILSVALDIAPLCLLYPALPDGQVEAVPGVEVSSWTAYRWVAGETPLAPASAATGIGSRQLINAVRERANVKIQLGQITIETGLDPSREAAMAPVREQLSVRLSELTATILGLGGVIAD
;
A
#
# COMPACT_ATOMS: atom_id res chain seq x y z
N MET A 1 20.89 -18.00 -5.85
CA MET A 1 20.36 -16.81 -5.18
C MET A 1 19.11 -17.26 -4.44
N GLY A 2 19.01 -17.01 -3.13
CA GLY A 2 17.81 -17.32 -2.37
C GLY A 2 16.69 -16.32 -2.64
N TRP A 3 15.44 -16.65 -2.30
CA TRP A 3 14.28 -15.79 -2.49
C TRP A 3 14.46 -14.38 -1.88
N SER A 4 14.95 -14.28 -0.65
CA SER A 4 15.19 -12.97 0.00
C SER A 4 16.25 -12.14 -0.70
N GLU A 5 17.28 -12.77 -1.26
CA GLU A 5 18.30 -12.10 -2.06
C GLU A 5 17.73 -11.62 -3.39
N HIS A 6 16.84 -12.42 -3.99
CA HIS A 6 16.14 -12.02 -5.21
C HIS A 6 15.22 -10.81 -4.97
N GLN A 7 14.49 -10.78 -3.85
CA GLN A 7 13.71 -9.61 -3.47
C GLN A 7 14.58 -8.36 -3.27
N ALA A 8 15.71 -8.49 -2.57
CA ALA A 8 16.62 -7.37 -2.37
C ALA A 8 17.17 -6.85 -3.71
N TYR A 9 17.49 -7.74 -4.65
CA TYR A 9 17.91 -7.38 -6.00
C TYR A 9 16.82 -6.66 -6.79
N THR A 10 15.58 -7.13 -6.71
CA THR A 10 14.42 -6.48 -7.36
C THR A 10 14.22 -5.06 -6.85
N ILE A 11 14.25 -4.86 -5.53
CA ILE A 11 14.16 -3.53 -4.91
C ILE A 11 15.34 -2.65 -5.34
N ALA A 12 16.56 -3.18 -5.33
CA ALA A 12 17.76 -2.45 -5.72
C ALA A 12 17.67 -1.97 -7.18
N SER A 13 17.25 -2.83 -8.08
CA SER A 13 17.07 -2.50 -9.51
C SER A 13 15.99 -1.43 -9.69
N ALA A 14 14.88 -1.51 -8.96
CA ALA A 14 13.84 -0.49 -8.98
C ALA A 14 14.35 0.86 -8.44
N VAL A 15 15.08 0.86 -7.33
CA VAL A 15 15.69 2.07 -6.74
C VAL A 15 16.67 2.70 -7.74
N GLN A 16 17.55 1.92 -8.36
CA GLN A 16 18.51 2.41 -9.33
C GLN A 16 17.81 3.02 -10.56
N HIS A 17 16.78 2.34 -11.08
CA HIS A 17 16.00 2.82 -12.22
C HIS A 17 15.29 4.14 -11.90
N LEU A 18 14.61 4.24 -10.76
CA LEU A 18 13.85 5.42 -10.34
C LEU A 18 14.75 6.59 -9.95
N ARG A 19 15.93 6.31 -9.38
CA ARG A 19 16.95 7.33 -9.12
C ARG A 19 17.45 7.95 -10.43
N GLY A 20 17.53 7.16 -11.50
CA GLY A 20 17.99 7.61 -12.82
C GLY A 20 19.41 8.17 -12.77
N GLN A 21 19.60 9.35 -13.34
CA GLN A 21 20.92 10.02 -13.41
C GLN A 21 21.36 10.69 -12.11
N ARG A 22 20.49 10.76 -11.10
CA ARG A 22 20.85 11.33 -9.79
C ARG A 22 21.85 10.41 -9.07
N SER A 23 22.79 10.97 -8.31
CA SER A 23 23.83 10.19 -7.62
C SER A 23 23.28 9.43 -6.41
N ALA A 24 23.96 8.35 -5.98
CA ALA A 24 23.67 7.69 -4.71
C ALA A 24 23.85 8.64 -3.50
N GLN A 25 24.72 9.64 -3.62
CA GLN A 25 24.85 10.69 -2.61
C GLN A 25 23.59 11.55 -2.52
N TRP A 26 23.02 11.98 -3.66
CA TRP A 26 21.73 12.68 -3.68
C TRP A 26 20.63 11.91 -2.94
N LEU A 27 20.50 10.61 -3.21
CA LEU A 27 19.48 9.79 -2.54
C LEU A 27 19.75 9.66 -1.03
N SER A 28 21.04 9.54 -0.64
CA SER A 28 21.43 9.52 0.77
C SER A 28 21.08 10.82 1.49
N ASP A 29 21.32 11.96 0.86
CA ASP A 29 21.01 13.28 1.43
C ASP A 29 19.49 13.47 1.50
N ARG A 30 18.76 13.04 0.46
CA ARG A 30 17.29 13.09 0.45
C ARG A 30 16.67 12.25 1.58
N THR A 31 17.17 11.04 1.83
CA THR A 31 16.69 10.22 2.96
C THR A 31 17.05 10.84 4.31
N HIS A 32 18.18 11.55 4.41
CA HIS A 32 18.57 12.28 5.61
C HIS A 32 17.62 13.45 5.92
N GLU A 33 17.26 14.25 4.91
CA GLU A 33 16.25 15.31 5.03
C GLU A 33 14.90 14.81 5.54
N LEU A 34 14.54 13.57 5.19
CA LEU A 34 13.33 12.89 5.64
C LEU A 34 13.43 12.28 7.05
N GLY A 35 14.58 12.47 7.73
CA GLY A 35 14.77 12.06 9.12
C GLY A 35 15.37 10.68 9.33
N TYR A 36 15.63 9.89 8.27
CA TYR A 36 16.30 8.59 8.39
C TYR A 36 17.30 8.38 7.25
N ARG A 37 18.57 8.56 7.54
CA ARG A 37 19.64 8.49 6.53
C ARG A 37 19.94 7.05 6.11
N VAL A 38 19.71 6.74 4.83
CA VAL A 38 20.31 5.59 4.17
C VAL A 38 21.63 6.08 3.54
N THR A 39 22.77 5.60 4.04
CA THR A 39 24.05 6.13 3.61
C THR A 39 24.34 5.81 2.14
N ARG A 40 25.18 6.64 1.49
CA ARG A 40 25.65 6.40 0.12
C ARG A 40 26.21 4.98 -0.06
N ASN A 41 26.98 4.49 0.91
CA ASN A 41 27.58 3.15 0.83
C ASN A 41 26.51 2.07 0.83
N VAL A 42 25.49 2.19 1.69
CA VAL A 42 24.35 1.26 1.75
C VAL A 42 23.60 1.23 0.41
N ILE A 43 23.34 2.40 -0.19
CA ILE A 43 22.67 2.51 -1.49
C ILE A 43 23.53 1.85 -2.58
N THR A 44 24.83 2.18 -2.62
CA THR A 44 25.75 1.63 -3.62
C THR A 44 25.92 0.12 -3.47
N ASP A 45 26.03 -0.39 -2.25
CA ASP A 45 26.18 -1.82 -1.99
C ASP A 45 24.88 -2.59 -2.33
N LEU A 46 23.72 -1.96 -2.13
CA LEU A 46 22.45 -2.52 -2.54
C LEU A 46 22.37 -2.59 -4.08
N GLU A 47 22.62 -1.49 -4.77
CA GLU A 47 22.58 -1.40 -6.25
C GLU A 47 23.59 -2.33 -6.94
N ASN A 48 24.73 -2.58 -6.32
CA ASN A 48 25.77 -3.49 -6.83
C ASN A 48 25.59 -4.96 -6.37
N GLY A 49 24.51 -5.28 -5.67
CA GLY A 49 24.21 -6.64 -5.18
C GLY A 49 25.15 -7.14 -4.07
N ARG A 50 26.01 -6.28 -3.49
CA ARG A 50 26.85 -6.64 -2.33
C ARG A 50 26.01 -6.79 -1.08
N ARG A 51 24.97 -5.99 -0.95
CA ARG A 51 24.01 -6.09 0.13
C ARG A 51 22.79 -6.88 -0.33
N ARG A 52 22.50 -7.98 0.38
CA ARG A 52 21.49 -8.99 0.00
C ARG A 52 20.20 -8.89 0.79
N HIS A 53 19.95 -7.76 1.44
CA HIS A 53 18.72 -7.51 2.21
C HIS A 53 18.42 -6.02 2.25
N VAL A 54 17.13 -5.72 2.35
CA VAL A 54 16.58 -4.38 2.58
C VAL A 54 15.70 -4.47 3.82
N THR A 55 15.87 -3.57 4.76
CA THR A 55 15.00 -3.49 5.93
C THR A 55 13.69 -2.78 5.57
N THR A 56 12.63 -3.04 6.35
CA THR A 56 11.35 -2.33 6.17
C THR A 56 11.51 -0.81 6.30
N ALA A 57 12.35 -0.34 7.22
CA ALA A 57 12.62 1.08 7.39
C ALA A 57 13.28 1.68 6.13
N GLU A 58 14.25 0.98 5.54
CA GLU A 58 14.89 1.42 4.30
C GLU A 58 13.93 1.40 3.12
N LEU A 59 13.10 0.36 2.99
CA LEU A 59 12.07 0.29 1.95
C LEU A 59 11.15 1.51 2.01
N LEU A 60 10.64 1.84 3.19
CA LEU A 60 9.70 2.95 3.38
C LEU A 60 10.36 4.31 3.10
N ILE A 61 11.55 4.57 3.64
CA ILE A 61 12.20 5.87 3.45
C ILE A 61 12.69 6.08 2.02
N LEU A 62 13.19 5.03 1.35
CA LEU A 62 13.56 5.07 -0.07
C LEU A 62 12.35 5.33 -0.95
N SER A 63 11.21 4.75 -0.61
CA SER A 63 9.95 4.99 -1.34
C SER A 63 9.53 6.46 -1.27
N VAL A 64 9.56 7.07 -0.08
CA VAL A 64 9.25 8.49 0.09
C VAL A 64 10.29 9.36 -0.63
N ALA A 65 11.58 9.03 -0.52
CA ALA A 65 12.66 9.78 -1.17
C ALA A 65 12.56 9.77 -2.71
N LEU A 66 12.00 8.71 -3.28
CA LEU A 66 11.82 8.51 -4.73
C LEU A 66 10.41 8.87 -5.21
N ASP A 67 9.52 9.28 -4.30
CA ASP A 67 8.12 9.61 -4.58
C ASP A 67 7.34 8.46 -5.24
N ILE A 68 7.44 7.26 -4.65
CA ILE A 68 6.76 6.06 -5.13
C ILE A 68 6.12 5.27 -3.98
N ALA A 69 5.03 4.56 -4.26
CA ALA A 69 4.44 3.65 -3.28
C ALA A 69 5.40 2.49 -2.94
N PRO A 70 5.58 2.11 -1.66
CA PRO A 70 6.49 1.03 -1.26
C PRO A 70 6.26 -0.30 -1.98
N LEU A 71 5.00 -0.63 -2.26
CA LEU A 71 4.63 -1.85 -2.99
C LEU A 71 5.12 -1.85 -4.44
N CYS A 72 5.32 -0.66 -5.06
CA CYS A 72 5.89 -0.57 -6.41
C CYS A 72 7.41 -0.80 -6.42
N LEU A 73 8.10 -0.64 -5.29
CA LEU A 73 9.49 -1.10 -5.16
C LEU A 73 9.58 -2.61 -4.98
N LEU A 74 8.62 -3.22 -4.28
CA LEU A 74 8.56 -4.68 -4.11
C LEU A 74 8.15 -5.40 -5.40
N TYR A 75 7.23 -4.83 -6.16
CA TYR A 75 6.63 -5.42 -7.36
C TYR A 75 6.69 -4.43 -8.54
N PRO A 76 7.88 -4.14 -9.06
CA PRO A 76 8.06 -3.08 -10.07
C PRO A 76 7.50 -3.46 -11.46
N ALA A 77 7.25 -4.73 -11.73
CA ALA A 77 6.78 -5.23 -13.02
C ALA A 77 5.24 -5.27 -13.13
N LEU A 78 4.56 -4.30 -12.52
CA LEU A 78 3.09 -4.17 -12.62
C LEU A 78 2.64 -3.94 -14.08
N PRO A 79 1.46 -4.49 -14.48
CA PRO A 79 0.63 -5.42 -13.69
C PRO A 79 0.98 -6.90 -13.88
N ASP A 80 1.51 -7.32 -15.03
CA ASP A 80 1.51 -8.73 -15.47
C ASP A 80 2.86 -9.45 -15.28
N GLY A 81 3.93 -8.71 -14.91
CA GLY A 81 5.22 -9.32 -14.65
C GLY A 81 5.16 -10.37 -13.54
N GLN A 82 5.83 -11.51 -13.75
CA GLN A 82 5.84 -12.60 -12.78
C GLN A 82 6.79 -12.30 -11.62
N VAL A 83 6.39 -12.71 -10.43
CA VAL A 83 7.17 -12.55 -9.19
C VAL A 83 6.96 -13.73 -8.26
N GLU A 84 8.03 -14.20 -7.65
CA GLU A 84 7.97 -15.14 -6.54
C GLU A 84 7.60 -14.37 -5.25
N ALA A 85 6.29 -14.27 -4.96
CA ALA A 85 5.78 -13.46 -3.84
C ALA A 85 6.26 -13.99 -2.47
N VAL A 86 6.30 -15.31 -2.31
CA VAL A 86 6.93 -16.05 -1.22
C VAL A 86 7.60 -17.30 -1.80
N PRO A 87 8.52 -17.97 -1.07
CA PRO A 87 9.21 -19.14 -1.60
C PRO A 87 8.28 -20.16 -2.24
N GLY A 88 8.51 -20.44 -3.53
CA GLY A 88 7.74 -21.44 -4.30
C GLY A 88 6.36 -20.98 -4.77
N VAL A 89 5.99 -19.71 -4.60
CA VAL A 89 4.70 -19.17 -5.05
C VAL A 89 4.93 -18.05 -6.07
N GLU A 90 4.84 -18.39 -7.34
CA GLU A 90 4.89 -17.45 -8.45
C GLU A 90 3.51 -16.94 -8.83
N VAL A 91 3.38 -15.63 -8.93
CA VAL A 91 2.13 -14.94 -9.31
C VAL A 91 2.47 -13.67 -10.11
N SER A 92 1.45 -13.05 -10.72
CA SER A 92 1.65 -11.72 -11.31
C SER A 92 1.96 -10.68 -10.23
N SER A 93 2.73 -9.64 -10.58
CA SER A 93 3.02 -8.50 -9.70
C SER A 93 1.76 -7.87 -9.16
N TRP A 94 0.67 -7.82 -9.94
CA TRP A 94 -0.62 -7.32 -9.48
C TRP A 94 -1.26 -8.21 -8.40
N THR A 95 -1.18 -9.54 -8.55
CA THR A 95 -1.67 -10.48 -7.54
C THR A 95 -0.88 -10.36 -6.24
N ALA A 96 0.45 -10.29 -6.33
CA ALA A 96 1.32 -10.10 -5.17
C ALA A 96 1.04 -8.76 -4.47
N TYR A 97 0.89 -7.68 -5.24
CA TYR A 97 0.53 -6.35 -4.74
C TYR A 97 -0.77 -6.39 -3.93
N ARG A 98 -1.84 -6.94 -4.51
CA ARG A 98 -3.15 -7.06 -3.85
C ARG A 98 -3.12 -7.91 -2.58
N TRP A 99 -2.30 -8.97 -2.59
CA TRP A 99 -2.10 -9.79 -1.40
C TRP A 99 -1.43 -9.01 -0.26
N VAL A 100 -0.30 -8.34 -0.52
CA VAL A 100 0.39 -7.53 0.49
C VAL A 100 -0.48 -6.36 0.95
N ALA A 101 -1.28 -5.79 0.06
CA ALA A 101 -2.27 -4.78 0.39
C ALA A 101 -3.48 -5.33 1.20
N GLY A 102 -3.55 -6.64 1.43
CA GLY A 102 -4.63 -7.28 2.20
C GLY A 102 -5.97 -7.38 1.47
N GLU A 103 -5.98 -7.27 0.13
CA GLU A 103 -7.21 -7.33 -0.67
C GLU A 103 -7.63 -8.75 -1.00
N THR A 104 -6.65 -9.59 -1.35
CA THR A 104 -6.89 -10.97 -1.79
C THR A 104 -5.97 -11.94 -1.06
N PRO A 105 -6.33 -13.23 -0.92
CA PRO A 105 -5.39 -14.24 -0.49
C PRO A 105 -4.31 -14.46 -1.56
N LEU A 106 -3.11 -14.88 -1.17
CA LEU A 106 -2.04 -15.21 -2.10
C LEU A 106 -2.33 -16.50 -2.88
N ALA A 107 -2.87 -17.50 -2.19
CA ALA A 107 -3.25 -18.77 -2.78
C ALA A 107 -4.58 -19.25 -2.20
N PRO A 108 -5.37 -20.06 -2.97
CA PRO A 108 -6.67 -20.55 -2.54
C PRO A 108 -6.67 -21.30 -1.20
N ALA A 109 -5.59 -22.07 -0.93
CA ALA A 109 -5.45 -22.86 0.29
C ALA A 109 -5.19 -22.01 1.55
N SER A 110 -4.68 -20.78 1.41
CA SER A 110 -4.44 -19.86 2.53
C SER A 110 -5.69 -19.05 2.91
N ALA A 111 -6.80 -19.26 2.21
CA ALA A 111 -8.02 -18.49 2.41
C ALA A 111 -8.62 -18.61 3.83
N ALA A 112 -8.37 -19.73 4.51
CA ALA A 112 -9.02 -20.03 5.80
C ALA A 112 -8.43 -19.27 7.00
N THR A 113 -7.14 -18.93 6.99
CA THR A 113 -6.44 -18.40 8.17
C THR A 113 -6.30 -16.88 8.23
N GLY A 114 -6.60 -16.17 7.16
CA GLY A 114 -6.47 -14.71 7.08
C GLY A 114 -7.79 -13.94 6.96
N ILE A 115 -8.92 -14.56 7.31
CA ILE A 115 -10.25 -13.97 7.11
C ILE A 115 -10.40 -12.68 7.90
N GLY A 116 -10.04 -12.66 9.18
CA GLY A 116 -10.23 -11.51 10.07
C GLY A 116 -9.47 -10.25 9.62
N SER A 117 -8.19 -10.38 9.26
CA SER A 117 -7.39 -9.23 8.82
C SER A 117 -7.86 -8.66 7.48
N ARG A 118 -8.26 -9.51 6.53
CA ARG A 118 -8.84 -9.07 5.25
C ARG A 118 -10.20 -8.43 5.43
N GLN A 119 -11.05 -8.98 6.30
CA GLN A 119 -12.35 -8.39 6.64
C GLN A 119 -12.17 -7.00 7.25
N LEU A 120 -11.22 -6.84 8.17
CA LEU A 120 -10.90 -5.54 8.76
C LEU A 120 -10.45 -4.53 7.69
N ILE A 121 -9.49 -4.89 6.84
CA ILE A 121 -8.98 -4.00 5.78
C ILE A 121 -10.10 -3.62 4.80
N ASN A 122 -10.92 -4.57 4.38
CA ASN A 122 -12.04 -4.31 3.47
C ASN A 122 -13.09 -3.40 4.11
N ALA A 123 -13.44 -3.62 5.37
CA ALA A 123 -14.36 -2.75 6.12
C ALA A 123 -13.81 -1.32 6.26
N VAL A 124 -12.51 -1.17 6.53
CA VAL A 124 -11.84 0.15 6.60
C VAL A 124 -11.89 0.87 5.25
N ARG A 125 -11.61 0.17 4.15
CA ARG A 125 -11.68 0.76 2.79
C ARG A 125 -13.11 1.18 2.42
N GLU A 126 -14.06 0.31 2.67
CA GLU A 126 -15.47 0.60 2.40
C GLU A 126 -15.94 1.80 3.23
N ARG A 127 -15.57 1.84 4.53
CA ARG A 127 -15.87 2.99 5.40
C ARG A 127 -15.29 4.29 4.85
N ALA A 128 -14.06 4.27 4.34
CA ALA A 128 -13.43 5.44 3.73
C ALA A 128 -14.21 5.89 2.48
N ASN A 129 -14.62 4.96 1.61
CA ASN A 129 -15.41 5.27 0.41
C ASN A 129 -16.79 5.83 0.77
N VAL A 130 -17.47 5.27 1.76
CA VAL A 130 -18.78 5.79 2.24
C VAL A 130 -18.63 7.21 2.78
N LYS A 131 -17.56 7.51 3.54
CA LYS A 131 -17.29 8.88 4.00
C LYS A 131 -17.07 9.87 2.84
N ILE A 132 -16.36 9.46 1.80
CA ILE A 132 -16.15 10.29 0.59
C ILE A 132 -17.50 10.56 -0.08
N GLN A 133 -18.35 9.55 -0.27
CA GLN A 133 -19.67 9.70 -0.88
C GLN A 133 -20.57 10.63 -0.06
N LEU A 134 -20.59 10.49 1.27
CA LEU A 134 -21.31 11.40 2.14
C LEU A 134 -20.80 12.85 2.03
N GLY A 135 -19.49 13.04 1.95
CA GLY A 135 -18.88 14.35 1.72
C GLY A 135 -19.28 14.96 0.38
N GLN A 136 -19.30 14.15 -0.69
CA GLN A 136 -19.77 14.59 -2.02
C GLN A 136 -21.24 15.04 -2.00
N ILE A 137 -22.13 14.24 -1.39
CA ILE A 137 -23.54 14.63 -1.24
C ILE A 137 -23.66 15.96 -0.46
N THR A 138 -22.91 16.12 0.61
CA THR A 138 -22.92 17.35 1.41
C THR A 138 -22.49 18.57 0.60
N ILE A 139 -21.47 18.45 -0.24
CA ILE A 139 -21.01 19.51 -1.13
C ILE A 139 -22.08 19.81 -2.19
N GLU A 140 -22.61 18.78 -2.85
CA GLU A 140 -23.62 18.95 -3.91
C GLU A 140 -24.90 19.62 -3.41
N THR A 141 -25.40 19.19 -2.26
CA THR A 141 -26.61 19.78 -1.66
C THR A 141 -26.36 21.17 -1.07
N GLY A 142 -25.13 21.46 -0.64
CA GLY A 142 -24.71 22.81 -0.24
C GLY A 142 -24.65 23.79 -1.41
N LEU A 143 -24.27 23.32 -2.60
CA LEU A 143 -24.24 24.12 -3.83
C LEU A 143 -25.63 24.27 -4.49
N ASP A 144 -26.45 23.24 -4.39
CA ASP A 144 -27.82 23.20 -4.94
C ASP A 144 -28.81 22.60 -3.93
N PRO A 145 -29.43 23.43 -3.08
CA PRO A 145 -30.40 22.96 -2.08
C PRO A 145 -31.63 22.28 -2.64
N SER A 146 -31.95 22.45 -3.92
CA SER A 146 -33.09 21.76 -4.57
C SER A 146 -32.87 20.24 -4.66
N ARG A 147 -31.64 19.77 -4.57
CA ARG A 147 -31.28 18.36 -4.60
C ARG A 147 -31.42 17.65 -3.25
N GLU A 148 -31.59 18.40 -2.16
CA GLU A 148 -31.64 17.83 -0.80
C GLU A 148 -32.68 16.72 -0.67
N ALA A 149 -33.91 16.95 -1.14
CA ALA A 149 -34.99 15.96 -1.07
C ALA A 149 -34.68 14.67 -1.84
N ALA A 150 -33.99 14.79 -2.97
CA ALA A 150 -33.59 13.63 -3.78
C ALA A 150 -32.42 12.86 -3.15
N MET A 151 -31.49 13.54 -2.47
CA MET A 151 -30.30 12.95 -1.88
C MET A 151 -30.52 12.44 -0.44
N ALA A 152 -31.55 12.89 0.25
CA ALA A 152 -31.83 12.49 1.63
C ALA A 152 -31.91 10.97 1.84
N PRO A 153 -32.60 10.17 1.00
CA PRO A 153 -32.64 8.73 1.17
C PRO A 153 -31.26 8.06 0.99
N VAL A 154 -30.46 8.57 0.04
CA VAL A 154 -29.10 8.05 -0.21
C VAL A 154 -28.18 8.37 0.97
N ARG A 155 -28.28 9.58 1.49
CA ARG A 155 -27.51 10.00 2.69
C ARG A 155 -27.86 9.13 3.89
N GLU A 156 -29.14 8.86 4.13
CA GLU A 156 -29.60 7.99 5.23
C GLU A 156 -29.02 6.57 5.07
N GLN A 157 -29.14 5.98 3.89
CA GLN A 157 -28.61 4.65 3.62
C GLN A 157 -27.07 4.58 3.85
N LEU A 158 -26.33 5.58 3.38
CA LEU A 158 -24.88 5.66 3.58
C LEU A 158 -24.53 5.86 5.06
N SER A 159 -25.32 6.63 5.81
CA SER A 159 -25.12 6.84 7.24
C SER A 159 -25.32 5.56 8.05
N VAL A 160 -26.36 4.78 7.74
CA VAL A 160 -26.57 3.45 8.31
C VAL A 160 -25.39 2.54 7.98
N ARG A 161 -24.97 2.50 6.71
CA ARG A 161 -23.82 1.69 6.28
C ARG A 161 -22.54 2.07 7.00
N LEU A 162 -22.28 3.38 7.19
CA LEU A 162 -21.13 3.89 7.94
C LEU A 162 -21.13 3.38 9.39
N SER A 163 -22.29 3.34 10.04
CA SER A 163 -22.45 2.83 11.40
C SER A 163 -22.18 1.32 11.49
N GLU A 164 -22.70 0.53 10.56
CA GLU A 164 -22.45 -0.91 10.46
C GLU A 164 -20.96 -1.23 10.28
N LEU A 165 -20.30 -0.52 9.36
CA LEU A 165 -18.87 -0.69 9.10
C LEU A 165 -18.03 -0.29 10.30
N THR A 166 -18.42 0.77 11.02
CA THR A 166 -17.76 1.20 12.25
C THR A 166 -17.85 0.11 13.32
N ALA A 167 -19.04 -0.46 13.53
CA ALA A 167 -19.25 -1.58 14.47
C ALA A 167 -18.43 -2.83 14.05
N THR A 168 -18.40 -3.15 12.76
CA THR A 168 -17.61 -4.27 12.21
C THR A 168 -16.12 -4.07 12.47
N ILE A 169 -15.57 -2.86 12.21
CA ILE A 169 -14.16 -2.53 12.44
C ILE A 169 -13.80 -2.71 13.91
N LEU A 170 -14.62 -2.17 14.81
CA LEU A 170 -14.40 -2.31 16.26
C LEU A 170 -14.48 -3.79 16.71
N GLY A 171 -15.45 -4.54 16.20
CA GLY A 171 -15.59 -5.98 16.49
C GLY A 171 -14.42 -6.84 15.99
N LEU A 172 -13.69 -6.37 14.96
CA LEU A 172 -12.48 -7.01 14.42
C LEU A 172 -11.18 -6.49 15.06
N GLY A 173 -11.28 -5.67 16.11
CA GLY A 173 -10.12 -5.13 16.84
C GLY A 173 -9.49 -3.90 16.20
N GLY A 174 -10.16 -3.26 15.24
CA GLY A 174 -9.74 -1.97 14.69
C GLY A 174 -9.94 -0.81 15.66
N VAL A 175 -9.26 0.31 15.41
CA VAL A 175 -9.36 1.53 16.21
C VAL A 175 -10.02 2.62 15.38
N ILE A 176 -11.03 3.29 15.95
CA ILE A 176 -11.68 4.46 15.36
C ILE A 176 -11.29 5.66 16.22
N ALA A 177 -10.71 6.67 15.62
CA ALA A 177 -10.55 7.98 16.23
C ALA A 177 -11.85 8.78 16.07
N ASP A 178 -12.23 9.49 17.12
CA ASP A 178 -13.38 10.41 17.16
C ASP A 178 -13.17 11.61 16.22
#